data_f1e548ecebdf91818de589dde395c8d8
#
_entry.id   f1e548ecebdf91818de589dde395c8d8
#
_cell.length_a   1.000
_cell.length_b   1.000
_cell.length_c   1.000
_cell.angle_alpha   90.00
_cell.angle_beta   90.00
_cell.angle_gamma   90.00
#
_symmetry.space_group_name_H-M   'P 1'
#
loop_
_entity.id
_entity.type
_entity.pdbx_description
1 polymer ?
#
loop_
_entity_poly.entity_id
_entity_poly.type
_entity_poly.pdbx_seq_one_letter_code
_entity_poly.pdbx_strand_id
1 'polypeptide(L)' 'MRKVGVGFDYYGNVVIVGDIVKARFKLDNPWKVIEIYMIDINTYNYHLGKGTEDIWINYKEVEFVSHDDGSCILANWI' A
#
# COMPACT_ATOMS: atom_id res chain seq x y z
N MET A 1 -9.13 15.09 -5.33
CA MET A 1 -8.60 13.86 -4.73
C MET A 1 -9.74 12.92 -4.47
N ARG A 2 -9.61 11.69 -4.84
CA ARG A 2 -10.70 10.74 -4.73
C ARG A 2 -10.24 9.45 -4.04
N LYS A 3 -11.03 8.96 -3.11
CA LYS A 3 -10.71 7.72 -2.42
C LYS A 3 -10.97 6.56 -3.37
N VAL A 4 -10.02 5.67 -3.49
CA VAL A 4 -10.13 4.52 -4.38
C VAL A 4 -9.72 3.26 -3.62
N GLY A 5 -9.99 2.10 -4.19
CA GLY A 5 -9.63 0.84 -3.54
C GLY A 5 -8.35 0.23 -4.06
N VAL A 6 -7.84 0.76 -5.16
CA VAL A 6 -6.67 0.20 -5.81
C VAL A 6 -5.74 1.30 -6.26
N GLY A 7 -4.46 1.07 -6.14
CA GLY A 7 -3.44 1.98 -6.61
C GLY A 7 -2.22 1.22 -7.07
N PHE A 8 -1.12 1.92 -7.31
CA PHE A 8 0.12 1.30 -7.74
C PHE A 8 1.24 1.79 -6.84
N ASP A 9 2.25 0.98 -6.64
CA ASP A 9 3.40 1.38 -5.84
C ASP A 9 4.49 1.98 -6.74
N TYR A 10 5.67 2.24 -6.19
CA TYR A 10 6.76 2.84 -6.93
C TYR A 10 7.16 1.95 -8.10
N TYR A 11 7.06 0.65 -7.96
CA TYR A 11 7.52 -0.28 -8.99
C TYR A 11 6.41 -0.70 -9.95
N GLY A 12 5.24 -0.13 -9.83
CA GLY A 12 4.13 -0.48 -10.71
C GLY A 12 3.31 -1.67 -10.26
N ASN A 13 3.56 -2.17 -9.07
CA ASN A 13 2.77 -3.29 -8.56
C ASN A 13 1.41 -2.79 -8.08
N VAL A 14 0.37 -3.57 -8.29
CA VAL A 14 -0.97 -3.24 -7.86
C VAL A 14 -1.06 -3.38 -6.34
N VAL A 15 -1.61 -2.37 -5.68
CA VAL A 15 -1.77 -2.37 -4.23
C VAL A 15 -3.23 -2.09 -3.93
N ILE A 16 -3.81 -2.84 -3.01
CA ILE A 16 -5.20 -2.61 -2.61
C ILE A 16 -5.26 -2.33 -1.12
N VAL A 17 -6.36 -1.79 -0.66
CA VAL A 17 -6.56 -1.50 0.76
C VAL A 17 -6.43 -2.82 1.52
N GLY A 18 -5.70 -2.80 2.60
CA GLY A 18 -5.46 -3.99 3.40
C GLY A 18 -4.12 -4.67 3.12
N ASP A 19 -3.48 -4.32 2.01
CA ASP A 19 -2.20 -4.94 1.69
C ASP A 19 -1.09 -4.49 2.62
N ILE A 20 -0.02 -5.24 2.65
CA ILE A 20 1.17 -4.95 3.44
C ILE A 20 2.20 -4.35 2.50
N VAL A 21 2.76 -3.23 2.88
CA VAL A 21 3.74 -2.51 2.07
C VAL A 21 4.87 -2.02 2.92
N LYS A 22 5.95 -1.55 2.28
CA LYS A 22 7.05 -0.90 2.96
C LYS A 22 7.00 0.56 2.58
N ALA A 23 7.36 1.42 3.54
CA ALA A 23 7.57 2.82 3.26
C ALA A 23 9.07 2.92 2.96
N ARG A 24 9.43 3.21 1.71
CA ARG A 24 10.81 3.11 1.26
C ARG A 24 11.80 3.97 2.05
N PHE A 25 11.33 5.04 2.65
CA PHE A 25 12.23 5.92 3.39
C PHE A 25 12.28 5.61 4.89
N LYS A 26 11.55 4.62 5.35
CA LYS A 26 11.52 4.30 6.78
C LYS A 26 12.16 2.94 7.04
N LEU A 27 12.66 2.79 8.25
CA LEU A 27 13.27 1.53 8.63
C LEU A 27 12.27 0.64 9.37
N ASP A 28 11.22 1.22 9.96
CA ASP A 28 10.30 0.43 10.76
C ASP A 28 9.14 -0.05 9.88
N ASN A 29 9.39 -1.02 9.09
CA ASN A 29 8.41 -1.62 8.21
C ASN A 29 8.00 -3.00 8.75
N PRO A 30 6.91 -3.61 8.29
CA PRO A 30 6.03 -3.12 7.23
C PRO A 30 4.86 -2.31 7.76
N TRP A 31 4.06 -1.79 6.83
CA TRP A 31 2.88 -1.01 7.14
C TRP A 31 1.68 -1.62 6.42
N LYS A 32 0.47 -1.36 6.94
CA LYS A 32 -0.74 -1.86 6.32
C LYS A 32 -1.44 -0.70 5.63
N VAL A 33 -1.96 -0.91 4.44
CA VAL A 33 -2.65 0.13 3.70
C VAL A 33 -4.05 0.30 4.25
N ILE A 34 -4.35 1.47 4.77
CA ILE A 34 -5.66 1.77 5.34
C ILE A 34 -6.55 2.43 4.29
N GLU A 35 -6.01 3.37 3.55
CA GLU A 35 -6.75 4.10 2.53
C GLU A 35 -5.86 4.43 1.36
N ILE A 36 -6.42 4.57 0.18
CA ILE A 36 -5.71 4.98 -1.01
C ILE A 36 -6.49 6.12 -1.63
N TYR A 37 -5.81 7.21 -1.96
CA TYR A 37 -6.44 8.34 -2.62
C TYR A 37 -5.74 8.60 -3.95
N MET A 38 -6.53 8.75 -5.02
CA MET A 38 -5.99 9.08 -6.32
C MET A 38 -6.01 10.59 -6.46
N ILE A 39 -4.84 11.17 -6.66
CA ILE A 39 -4.68 12.60 -6.79
C ILE A 39 -4.82 12.95 -8.26
N ASP A 40 -4.24 12.14 -9.11
CA ASP A 40 -4.21 12.39 -10.52
C ASP A 40 -4.23 11.02 -11.17
N ILE A 41 -4.30 10.94 -12.46
CA ILE A 41 -4.46 9.70 -13.18
C ILE A 41 -3.43 8.63 -12.84
N ASN A 42 -2.23 8.99 -12.52
CA ASN A 42 -1.24 8.01 -12.15
C ASN A 42 -0.56 8.36 -10.83
N THR A 43 -1.20 9.14 -9.99
CA THR A 43 -0.60 9.59 -8.75
C THR A 43 -1.50 9.22 -7.59
N TYR A 44 -0.93 8.53 -6.62
CA TYR A 44 -1.69 8.06 -5.47
C TYR A 44 -1.04 8.45 -4.17
N ASN A 45 -1.85 8.70 -3.15
CA ASN A 45 -1.37 8.91 -1.80
C ASN A 45 -1.92 7.77 -0.97
N TYR A 46 -1.11 7.26 -0.08
CA TYR A 46 -1.46 6.13 0.76
C TYR A 46 -1.51 6.51 2.23
N HIS A 47 -2.56 6.09 2.89
CA HIS A 47 -2.65 6.20 4.34
C HIS A 47 -2.28 4.84 4.89
N LEU A 48 -1.19 4.77 5.61
CA LEU A 48 -0.65 3.51 6.12
C LEU A 48 -0.73 3.48 7.63
N GLY A 49 -0.98 2.32 8.20
CA GLY A 49 -1.07 2.14 9.64
C GLY A 49 -0.14 1.05 10.14
N LYS A 50 0.34 1.21 11.38
CA LYS A 50 1.18 0.24 12.01
C LYS A 50 0.96 0.36 13.50
N GLY A 51 0.20 -0.54 14.08
CA GLY A 51 -0.17 -0.45 15.49
C GLY A 51 -1.02 0.78 15.70
N THR A 52 -0.56 1.70 16.54
CA THR A 52 -1.30 2.93 16.80
C THR A 52 -0.76 4.08 15.97
N GLU A 53 0.23 3.83 15.13
CA GLU A 53 0.81 4.89 14.31
C GLU A 53 0.18 4.88 12.93
N ASP A 54 0.13 6.03 12.29
CA ASP A 54 -0.29 6.09 10.90
C ASP A 54 0.47 7.20 10.20
N ILE A 55 0.65 7.05 8.91
CA ILE A 55 1.37 8.04 8.10
C ILE A 55 0.69 8.17 6.75
N TRP A 56 0.93 9.29 6.12
CA TRP A 56 0.45 9.54 4.76
C TRP A 56 1.68 9.71 3.87
N ILE A 57 1.78 8.92 2.82
CA ILE A 57 2.93 9.01 1.93
C ILE A 57 2.46 8.91 0.47
N ASN A 58 3.32 9.39 -0.41
CA ASN A 58 3.05 9.36 -1.83
C ASN A 58 3.43 7.98 -2.38
N TYR A 59 2.80 7.54 -3.47
CA TYR A 59 3.04 6.23 -4.02
C TYR A 59 4.51 5.97 -4.37
N LYS A 60 5.27 7.02 -4.63
CA LYS A 60 6.67 6.85 -4.98
C LYS A 60 7.48 6.31 -3.80
N GLU A 61 6.92 6.37 -2.61
CA GLU A 61 7.61 5.88 -1.43
C GLU A 61 7.03 4.53 -0.97
N VAL A 62 6.15 3.95 -1.75
CA VAL A 62 5.48 2.70 -1.35
C VAL A 62 6.03 1.51 -2.14
N GLU A 63 6.30 0.42 -1.44
CA GLU A 63 6.75 -0.80 -2.07
C GLU A 63 5.85 -1.95 -1.61
N PHE A 64 5.18 -2.61 -2.52
CA PHE A 64 4.29 -3.71 -2.19
C PHE A 64 5.06 -4.89 -1.60
N VAL A 65 4.52 -5.51 -0.57
CA VAL A 65 5.13 -6.67 0.05
C VAL A 65 4.22 -7.89 -0.13
N SER A 66 3.01 -7.82 0.35
CA SER A 66 2.12 -8.96 0.27
C SER A 66 0.69 -8.54 0.59
N HIS A 67 -0.24 -9.44 0.36
CA HIS A 67 -1.61 -9.19 0.76
C HIS A 67 -1.74 -9.55 2.23
N ASP A 68 -2.65 -8.85 2.90
CA ASP A 68 -2.73 -8.96 4.34
C ASP A 68 -2.98 -10.36 4.85
N ASP A 69 -3.84 -11.08 4.28
CA ASP A 69 -4.15 -12.39 4.79
C ASP A 69 -3.16 -13.36 4.25
N GLY A 70 -2.15 -12.87 3.87
CA GLY A 70 -1.07 -13.66 3.48
C GLY A 70 -1.35 -14.32 2.34
N SER A 71 -2.21 -14.09 1.90
CA SER A 71 -2.59 -14.84 1.00
C SER A 71 -1.98 -14.81 -0.18
N CYS A 72 -1.04 -14.75 -0.08
CA CYS A 72 -0.43 -15.19 -1.06
C CYS A 72 -1.05 -16.27 -1.37
N ILE A 73 -1.96 -16.31 -0.88
CA ILE A 73 -2.79 -17.08 -1.13
C ILE A 73 -2.91 -17.36 -2.45
N LEU A 74 -2.81 -16.49 -3.11
CA LEU A 74 -2.88 -16.69 -4.42
C LEU A 74 -2.12 -17.77 -4.74
N ALA A 75 -1.08 -17.90 -4.21
CA ALA A 75 -0.25 -18.95 -4.54
C ALA A 75 -0.92 -20.13 -4.12
N ASN A 76 -1.64 -20.09 -3.20
CA ASN A 76 -2.19 -21.23 -2.74
C ASN A 76 -3.30 -21.66 -3.52
N TRP A 77 -3.83 -20.85 -4.22
CA TRP A 77 -4.91 -21.25 -4.94
C TRP A 77 -4.61 -21.78 -6.17
N ILE A 78 -3.50 -21.72 -6.48
CA ILE A 78 -3.19 -22.18 -7.71
C ILE A 78 -3.10 -23.53 -7.70
#